data_82c4bcec2ac17731f4717c97e3ba057e
#
_entry.id   82c4bcec2ac17731f4717c97e3ba057e
#
_cell.length_a   1.000
_cell.length_b   1.000
_cell.length_c   1.000
_cell.angle_alpha   90.00
_cell.angle_beta   90.00
_cell.angle_gamma   90.00
#
_symmetry.space_group_name_H-M   'P 1'
#
loop_
_entity.id
_entity.type
_entity.pdbx_description
1 polymer ?
#
loop_
_entity_poly.entity_id
_entity_poly.type
_entity_poly.pdbx_seq_one_letter_code
_entity_poly.pdbx_strand_id
1 'polypeptide(L)'
;MDTQKVEKYAGVVRKVSTGLKVWNIIGIVGNGFATAGLVFLLLPNTQEELAKLNNPAFNTETIGLSGAIVVIYLLLCIFSTILYHKIGKSAKQQQLPDKNLLNFAIGIHAFSIVIQIVSQFISPSGFDFTAYIVPAIIAGLLAWVYVTYQKWAQEVAKK
;
A
#
# COMPACT_ATOMS: atom_id res chain seq x y z
N MET A 1 -3.04 12.07 -33.14
CA MET A 1 -2.63 12.13 -31.70
C MET A 1 -2.61 13.58 -31.25
N ASP A 2 -3.37 13.94 -30.25
CA ASP A 2 -3.38 15.27 -29.64
C ASP A 2 -2.33 15.35 -28.53
N THR A 3 -1.23 16.04 -28.80
CA THR A 3 -0.08 16.15 -27.88
C THR A 3 -0.47 16.78 -26.53
N GLN A 4 -1.37 17.77 -26.53
CA GLN A 4 -1.81 18.43 -25.30
C GLN A 4 -2.60 17.49 -24.39
N LYS A 5 -3.45 16.64 -24.98
CA LYS A 5 -4.18 15.62 -24.21
C LYS A 5 -3.23 14.56 -23.63
N VAL A 6 -2.26 14.10 -24.42
CA VAL A 6 -1.23 13.16 -23.96
C VAL A 6 -0.47 13.73 -22.76
N GLU A 7 -0.01 14.96 -22.85
CA GLU A 7 0.71 15.64 -21.78
C GLU A 7 -0.16 15.78 -20.52
N LYS A 8 -1.44 16.16 -20.67
CA LYS A 8 -2.39 16.24 -19.57
C LYS A 8 -2.57 14.90 -18.87
N TYR A 9 -2.79 13.81 -19.63
CA TYR A 9 -2.98 12.47 -19.06
C TYR A 9 -1.71 11.95 -18.37
N ALA A 10 -0.56 12.12 -19.02
CA ALA A 10 0.74 11.77 -18.45
C ALA A 10 1.00 12.55 -17.14
N GLY A 11 0.64 13.83 -17.11
CA GLY A 11 0.75 14.68 -15.93
C GLY A 11 -0.07 14.18 -14.75
N VAL A 12 -1.32 13.75 -14.98
CA VAL A 12 -2.20 13.17 -13.93
C VAL A 12 -1.59 11.87 -13.40
N VAL A 13 -1.27 10.94 -14.29
CA VAL A 13 -0.69 9.63 -13.91
C VAL A 13 0.60 9.82 -13.11
N ARG A 14 1.49 10.73 -13.54
CA ARG A 14 2.73 11.04 -12.83
C ARG A 14 2.48 11.59 -11.43
N LYS A 15 1.59 12.59 -11.29
CA LYS A 15 1.34 13.25 -10.00
C LYS A 15 0.75 12.27 -9.00
N VAL A 16 -0.26 11.50 -9.40
CA VAL A 16 -0.90 10.52 -8.52
C VAL A 16 0.08 9.40 -8.14
N SER A 17 0.81 8.83 -9.11
CA SER A 17 1.81 7.80 -8.80
C SER A 17 2.92 8.30 -7.88
N THR A 18 3.32 9.58 -8.01
CA THR A 18 4.30 10.17 -7.09
C THR A 18 3.72 10.31 -5.68
N GLY A 19 2.50 10.77 -5.54
CA GLY A 19 1.81 10.86 -4.24
C GLY A 19 1.66 9.50 -3.57
N LEU A 20 1.20 8.49 -4.30
CA LEU A 20 1.06 7.12 -3.80
C LEU A 20 2.42 6.50 -3.44
N LYS A 21 3.49 6.80 -4.21
CA LYS A 21 4.86 6.38 -3.86
C LYS A 21 5.30 6.97 -2.53
N VAL A 22 5.11 8.28 -2.32
CA VAL A 22 5.47 8.97 -1.07
C VAL A 22 4.68 8.36 0.10
N TRP A 23 3.37 8.13 -0.08
CA TRP A 23 2.55 7.48 0.92
C TRP A 23 3.08 6.11 1.33
N ASN A 24 3.46 5.28 0.36
CA ASN A 24 4.04 3.96 0.66
C ASN A 24 5.42 4.04 1.34
N ILE A 25 6.24 5.05 1.04
CA ILE A 25 7.50 5.28 1.76
C ILE A 25 7.22 5.58 3.24
N ILE A 26 6.22 6.40 3.55
CA ILE A 26 5.78 6.64 4.93
C ILE A 26 5.33 5.31 5.57
N GLY A 27 4.58 4.49 4.83
CA GLY A 27 4.17 3.16 5.26
C GLY A 27 5.36 2.22 5.52
N ILE A 28 6.41 2.25 4.70
CA ILE A 28 7.64 1.47 4.92
C ILE A 28 8.30 1.88 6.24
N VAL A 29 8.44 3.17 6.50
CA VAL A 29 9.03 3.68 7.73
C VAL A 29 8.20 3.26 8.95
N GLY A 30 6.88 3.47 8.90
CA GLY A 30 5.99 3.11 10.01
C GLY A 30 5.97 1.60 10.31
N ASN A 31 5.80 0.77 9.28
CA ASN A 31 5.81 -0.69 9.45
C ASN A 31 7.21 -1.21 9.81
N GLY A 32 8.29 -0.55 9.38
CA GLY A 32 9.65 -0.88 9.79
C GLY A 32 9.85 -0.68 11.29
N PHE A 33 9.41 0.45 11.85
CA PHE A 33 9.44 0.69 13.29
C PHE A 33 8.54 -0.31 14.04
N ALA A 34 7.35 -0.59 13.55
CA ALA A 34 6.45 -1.58 14.15
C ALA A 34 7.09 -2.98 14.16
N THR A 35 7.75 -3.39 13.08
CA THR A 35 8.48 -4.67 13.01
C THR A 35 9.61 -4.71 14.05
N ALA A 36 10.39 -3.65 14.17
CA ALA A 36 11.46 -3.57 15.19
C ALA A 36 10.90 -3.67 16.61
N GLY A 37 9.79 -2.98 16.88
CA GLY A 37 9.08 -3.08 18.17
C GLY A 37 8.60 -4.51 18.47
N LEU A 38 8.03 -5.18 17.48
CA LEU A 38 7.57 -6.58 17.63
C LEU A 38 8.74 -7.55 17.89
N VAL A 39 9.87 -7.36 17.20
CA VAL A 39 11.08 -8.17 17.49
C VAL A 39 11.53 -7.95 18.92
N PHE A 40 11.53 -6.71 19.41
CA PHE A 40 11.85 -6.40 20.80
C PHE A 40 10.90 -7.09 21.79
N LEU A 41 9.60 -7.09 21.50
CA LEU A 41 8.59 -7.78 22.34
C LEU A 41 8.77 -9.30 22.37
N LEU A 42 9.37 -9.90 21.36
CA LEU A 42 9.64 -11.35 21.29
C LEU A 42 10.95 -11.77 21.99
N LEU A 43 11.76 -10.83 22.49
CA LEU A 43 12.96 -11.18 23.25
C LEU A 43 12.60 -11.89 24.57
N PRO A 44 13.36 -12.94 24.98
CA PRO A 44 13.03 -13.75 26.16
C PRO A 44 12.82 -12.91 27.42
N ASN A 45 13.74 -11.99 27.71
CA ASN A 45 13.66 -11.13 28.89
C ASN A 45 12.39 -10.25 28.88
N THR A 46 11.99 -9.76 27.69
CA THR A 46 10.77 -8.95 27.54
C THR A 46 9.52 -9.82 27.73
N GLN A 47 9.53 -11.06 27.22
CA GLN A 47 8.43 -12.00 27.40
C GLN A 47 8.22 -12.37 28.86
N GLU A 48 9.29 -12.54 29.65
CA GLU A 48 9.18 -12.78 31.09
C GLU A 48 8.52 -11.61 31.84
N GLU A 49 8.86 -10.39 31.50
CA GLU A 49 8.24 -9.18 32.07
C GLU A 49 6.76 -9.05 31.65
N LEU A 50 6.46 -9.30 30.38
CA LEU A 50 5.10 -9.24 29.85
C LEU A 50 4.18 -10.31 30.45
N ALA A 51 4.71 -11.51 30.73
CA ALA A 51 3.96 -12.59 31.38
C ALA A 51 3.47 -12.18 32.78
N LYS A 52 4.22 -11.34 33.49
CA LYS A 52 3.83 -10.80 34.81
C LYS A 52 2.59 -9.91 34.72
N LEU A 53 2.34 -9.28 33.56
CA LEU A 53 1.18 -8.39 33.35
C LEU A 53 -0.14 -9.16 33.18
N ASN A 54 -0.07 -10.47 32.95
CA ASN A 54 -1.23 -11.35 32.71
C ASN A 54 -2.27 -10.78 31.72
N ASN A 55 -1.76 -10.10 30.67
CA ASN A 55 -2.60 -9.47 29.64
C ASN A 55 -2.56 -10.32 28.36
N PRO A 56 -3.70 -10.87 27.90
CA PRO A 56 -3.76 -11.74 26.71
C PRO A 56 -3.28 -11.06 25.42
N ALA A 57 -3.31 -9.74 25.33
CA ALA A 57 -2.80 -8.99 24.19
C ALA A 57 -1.28 -9.12 24.00
N PHE A 58 -0.54 -9.51 25.05
CA PHE A 58 0.90 -9.66 25.04
C PHE A 58 1.38 -11.12 25.05
N ASN A 59 0.50 -12.07 24.77
CA ASN A 59 0.93 -13.45 24.62
C ASN A 59 1.71 -13.63 23.30
N THR A 60 2.62 -14.60 23.26
CA THR A 60 3.53 -14.86 22.13
C THR A 60 2.77 -15.14 20.82
N GLU A 61 1.61 -15.79 20.91
CA GLU A 61 0.80 -16.13 19.73
C GLU A 61 0.18 -14.87 19.10
N THR A 62 -0.42 -14.00 19.91
CA THR A 62 -0.98 -12.72 19.45
C THR A 62 0.09 -11.80 18.87
N ILE A 63 1.26 -11.71 19.53
CA ILE A 63 2.39 -10.93 19.04
C ILE A 63 2.92 -11.51 17.72
N GLY A 64 3.03 -12.83 17.60
CA GLY A 64 3.50 -13.51 16.39
C GLY A 64 2.56 -13.26 15.21
N LEU A 65 1.24 -13.37 15.41
CA LEU A 65 0.25 -13.14 14.37
C LEU A 65 0.22 -11.66 13.91
N SER A 66 0.24 -10.73 14.87
CA SER A 66 0.34 -9.30 14.58
C SER A 66 1.63 -8.98 13.83
N GLY A 67 2.73 -9.62 14.22
CA GLY A 67 4.03 -9.49 13.55
C GLY A 67 3.99 -9.94 12.09
N ALA A 68 3.37 -11.08 11.81
CA ALA A 68 3.20 -11.56 10.44
C ALA A 68 2.44 -10.56 9.57
N ILE A 69 1.35 -9.98 10.08
CA ILE A 69 0.56 -8.97 9.39
C ILE A 69 1.40 -7.72 9.09
N VAL A 70 2.15 -7.20 10.07
CA VAL A 70 2.99 -6.01 9.89
C VAL A 70 4.08 -6.26 8.85
N VAL A 71 4.72 -7.42 8.85
CA VAL A 71 5.73 -7.79 7.84
C VAL A 71 5.09 -7.88 6.44
N ILE A 72 3.89 -8.46 6.31
CA ILE A 72 3.17 -8.48 5.04
C ILE A 72 2.91 -7.05 4.54
N TYR A 73 2.43 -6.14 5.40
CA TYR A 73 2.22 -4.74 5.03
C TYR A 73 3.51 -4.05 4.61
N LEU A 74 4.62 -4.30 5.30
CA LEU A 74 5.93 -3.77 4.94
C LEU A 74 6.32 -4.20 3.50
N LEU A 75 6.18 -5.48 3.19
CA LEU A 75 6.44 -6.01 1.85
C LEU A 75 5.52 -5.39 0.79
N LEU A 76 4.21 -5.28 1.07
CA LEU A 76 3.25 -4.65 0.16
C LEU A 76 3.60 -3.18 -0.11
N CYS A 77 4.02 -2.42 0.90
CA CYS A 77 4.48 -1.03 0.74
C CYS A 77 5.74 -0.94 -0.13
N ILE A 78 6.71 -1.86 0.04
CA ILE A 78 7.93 -1.92 -0.77
C ILE A 78 7.58 -2.19 -2.23
N PHE A 79 6.80 -3.24 -2.52
CA PHE A 79 6.39 -3.59 -3.88
C PHE A 79 5.59 -2.46 -4.54
N SER A 80 4.63 -1.87 -3.83
CA SER A 80 3.84 -0.75 -4.33
C SER A 80 4.72 0.46 -4.66
N THR A 81 5.72 0.76 -3.82
CA THR A 81 6.67 1.86 -4.06
C THR A 81 7.43 1.66 -5.38
N ILE A 82 7.88 0.44 -5.67
CA ILE A 82 8.57 0.09 -6.91
C ILE A 82 7.63 0.25 -8.12
N LEU A 83 6.38 -0.24 -8.01
CA LEU A 83 5.40 -0.13 -9.09
C LEU A 83 5.07 1.34 -9.39
N TYR A 84 4.76 2.14 -8.39
CA TYR A 84 4.45 3.56 -8.58
C TYR A 84 5.64 4.35 -9.08
N HIS A 85 6.87 3.98 -8.70
CA HIS A 85 8.08 4.57 -9.27
C HIS A 85 8.17 4.30 -10.77
N LYS A 86 7.98 3.05 -11.22
CA LYS A 86 8.02 2.67 -12.65
C LYS A 86 6.91 3.37 -13.44
N ILE A 87 5.66 3.35 -12.95
CA ILE A 87 4.52 4.01 -13.58
C ILE A 87 4.79 5.53 -13.71
N GLY A 88 5.23 6.17 -12.65
CA GLY A 88 5.53 7.60 -12.64
C GLY A 88 6.71 7.98 -13.54
N LYS A 89 7.74 7.11 -13.66
CA LYS A 89 8.87 7.29 -14.56
C LYS A 89 8.45 7.26 -16.03
N SER A 90 7.66 6.26 -16.44
CA SER A 90 7.10 6.18 -17.80
C SER A 90 6.25 7.41 -18.12
N ALA A 91 5.36 7.81 -17.19
CA ALA A 91 4.54 9.00 -17.37
C ALA A 91 5.36 10.30 -17.45
N LYS A 92 6.48 10.42 -16.73
CA LYS A 92 7.41 11.56 -16.85
C LYS A 92 8.03 11.65 -18.25
N GLN A 93 8.28 10.51 -18.89
CA GLN A 93 8.80 10.41 -20.24
C GLN A 93 7.72 10.50 -21.32
N GLN A 94 6.46 10.79 -20.94
CA GLN A 94 5.30 10.78 -21.83
C GLN A 94 5.09 9.44 -22.56
N GLN A 95 5.63 8.37 -22.00
CA GLN A 95 5.44 7.00 -22.49
C GLN A 95 4.28 6.35 -21.71
N LEU A 96 3.41 5.65 -22.43
CA LEU A 96 2.32 4.91 -21.82
C LEU A 96 2.90 3.82 -20.89
N PRO A 97 2.57 3.82 -19.58
CA PRO A 97 3.03 2.76 -18.70
C PRO A 97 2.52 1.40 -19.16
N ASP A 98 3.26 0.34 -18.83
CA ASP A 98 2.76 -1.02 -19.05
C ASP A 98 1.48 -1.24 -18.22
N LYS A 99 0.43 -1.71 -18.89
CA LYS A 99 -0.88 -2.01 -18.30
C LYS A 99 -0.76 -3.00 -17.13
N ASN A 100 0.16 -3.94 -17.22
CA ASN A 100 0.37 -4.94 -16.17
C ASN A 100 0.87 -4.29 -14.87
N LEU A 101 1.74 -3.27 -14.93
CA LEU A 101 2.18 -2.55 -13.73
C LEU A 101 0.99 -1.89 -13.01
N LEU A 102 0.03 -1.36 -13.77
CA LEU A 102 -1.17 -0.74 -13.22
C LEU A 102 -2.10 -1.78 -12.60
N ASN A 103 -2.31 -2.90 -13.28
CA ASN A 103 -3.11 -4.01 -12.78
C ASN A 103 -2.50 -4.61 -11.50
N PHE A 104 -1.18 -4.78 -11.46
CA PHE A 104 -0.48 -5.23 -10.24
C PHE A 104 -0.63 -4.24 -9.09
N ALA A 105 -0.53 -2.94 -9.34
CA ALA A 105 -0.71 -1.92 -8.30
C ALA A 105 -2.14 -1.98 -7.71
N ILE A 106 -3.16 -2.16 -8.55
CA ILE A 106 -4.55 -2.34 -8.12
C ILE A 106 -4.70 -3.65 -7.33
N GLY A 107 -4.13 -4.75 -7.83
CA GLY A 107 -4.18 -6.07 -7.17
C GLY A 107 -3.54 -6.05 -5.78
N ILE A 108 -2.35 -5.44 -5.64
CA ILE A 108 -1.69 -5.29 -4.34
C ILE A 108 -2.55 -4.47 -3.38
N HIS A 109 -3.16 -3.38 -3.87
CA HIS A 109 -4.03 -2.56 -3.02
C HIS A 109 -5.29 -3.34 -2.58
N ALA A 110 -5.94 -4.07 -3.48
CA ALA A 110 -7.06 -4.94 -3.14
C ALA A 110 -6.66 -6.00 -2.10
N PHE A 111 -5.49 -6.62 -2.27
CA PHE A 111 -4.96 -7.59 -1.31
C PHE A 111 -4.68 -6.94 0.06
N SER A 112 -4.14 -5.72 0.09
CA SER A 112 -3.92 -5.00 1.35
C SER A 112 -5.22 -4.74 2.12
N ILE A 113 -6.32 -4.45 1.41
CA ILE A 113 -7.65 -4.30 2.03
C ILE A 113 -8.12 -5.63 2.64
N VAL A 114 -7.92 -6.76 1.94
CA VAL A 114 -8.25 -8.09 2.48
C VAL A 114 -7.48 -8.38 3.76
N ILE A 115 -6.16 -8.13 3.77
CA ILE A 115 -5.33 -8.30 4.97
C ILE A 115 -5.82 -7.39 6.10
N GLN A 116 -6.23 -6.16 5.80
CA GLN A 116 -6.78 -5.25 6.79
C GLN A 116 -8.10 -5.75 7.38
N ILE A 117 -8.99 -6.30 6.56
CA ILE A 117 -10.23 -6.92 7.03
C ILE A 117 -9.90 -8.08 7.99
N VAL A 118 -9.00 -8.97 7.58
CA VAL A 118 -8.56 -10.10 8.42
C VAL A 118 -7.98 -9.60 9.74
N SER A 119 -7.14 -8.56 9.72
CA SER A 119 -6.54 -8.00 10.93
C SER A 119 -7.56 -7.45 11.92
N GLN A 120 -8.68 -6.90 11.43
CA GLN A 120 -9.77 -6.40 12.29
C GLN A 120 -10.50 -7.53 13.05
N PHE A 121 -10.64 -8.71 12.42
CA PHE A 121 -11.25 -9.86 13.09
C PHE A 121 -10.35 -10.46 14.18
N ILE A 122 -9.04 -10.22 14.10
CA ILE A 122 -8.04 -10.70 15.06
C ILE A 122 -7.84 -9.69 16.19
N SER A 123 -8.17 -8.41 15.93
CA SER A 123 -7.94 -7.33 16.88
C SER A 123 -8.88 -7.41 18.09
N PRO A 124 -8.36 -7.35 19.32
CA PRO A 124 -9.20 -7.28 20.52
C PRO A 124 -10.07 -6.02 20.62
N SER A 125 -9.71 -4.96 19.90
CA SER A 125 -10.44 -3.67 19.90
C SER A 125 -11.72 -3.67 19.07
N GLY A 126 -12.02 -4.77 18.36
CA GLY A 126 -13.18 -4.88 17.50
C GLY A 126 -13.02 -4.19 16.15
N PHE A 127 -14.13 -4.08 15.40
CA PHE A 127 -14.15 -3.57 14.04
C PHE A 127 -14.17 -2.03 14.02
N ASP A 128 -13.15 -1.41 13.39
CA ASP A 128 -13.03 0.04 13.25
C ASP A 128 -13.22 0.45 11.78
N PHE A 129 -14.35 1.07 11.46
CA PHE A 129 -14.65 1.57 10.12
C PHE A 129 -13.71 2.71 9.68
N THR A 130 -13.15 3.49 10.61
CA THR A 130 -12.27 4.62 10.27
C THR A 130 -10.97 4.15 9.61
N ALA A 131 -10.54 2.93 9.91
CA ALA A 131 -9.39 2.29 9.29
C ALA A 131 -9.51 2.15 7.76
N TYR A 132 -10.74 2.18 7.19
CA TYR A 132 -10.97 2.02 5.75
C TYR A 132 -11.01 3.34 4.97
N ILE A 133 -10.99 4.49 5.62
CA ILE A 133 -11.04 5.81 4.95
C ILE A 133 -9.85 5.96 4.00
N VAL A 134 -8.63 5.71 4.48
CA VAL A 134 -7.41 5.85 3.67
C VAL A 134 -7.38 4.84 2.52
N PRO A 135 -7.62 3.53 2.72
CA PRO A 135 -7.77 2.57 1.64
C PRO A 135 -8.80 2.97 0.57
N ALA A 136 -9.95 3.52 0.98
CA ALA A 136 -10.97 4.00 0.05
C ALA A 136 -10.48 5.17 -0.80
N ILE A 137 -9.76 6.14 -0.21
CA ILE A 137 -9.14 7.25 -0.95
C ILE A 137 -8.13 6.72 -1.97
N ILE A 138 -7.26 5.79 -1.57
CA ILE A 138 -6.28 5.18 -2.47
C ILE A 138 -6.96 4.43 -3.61
N ALA A 139 -8.03 3.67 -3.33
CA ALA A 139 -8.82 2.99 -4.36
C ALA A 139 -9.41 3.99 -5.37
N GLY A 140 -9.96 5.11 -4.90
CA GLY A 140 -10.45 6.19 -5.75
C GLY A 140 -9.36 6.80 -6.64
N LEU A 141 -8.17 7.04 -6.09
CA LEU A 141 -7.02 7.54 -6.85
C LEU A 141 -6.55 6.53 -7.91
N LEU A 142 -6.51 5.25 -7.59
CA LEU A 142 -6.16 4.19 -8.54
C LEU A 142 -7.19 4.04 -9.65
N ALA A 143 -8.48 4.11 -9.34
CA ALA A 143 -9.55 4.11 -10.32
C ALA A 143 -9.42 5.32 -11.27
N TRP A 144 -9.13 6.52 -10.73
CA TRP A 144 -8.89 7.71 -11.54
C TRP A 144 -7.67 7.57 -12.46
N VAL A 145 -6.57 7.03 -11.94
CA VAL A 145 -5.37 6.73 -12.76
C VAL A 145 -5.71 5.74 -13.86
N TYR A 146 -6.47 4.68 -13.56
CA TYR A 146 -6.86 3.67 -14.54
C TYR A 146 -7.71 4.24 -15.68
N VAL A 147 -8.74 5.03 -15.35
CA VAL A 147 -9.57 5.72 -16.34
C VAL A 147 -8.74 6.70 -17.19
N THR A 148 -7.84 7.44 -16.56
CA THR A 148 -6.94 8.37 -17.26
C THR A 148 -5.99 7.62 -18.20
N TYR A 149 -5.45 6.49 -17.74
CA TYR A 149 -4.62 5.60 -18.56
C TYR A 149 -5.36 5.10 -19.81
N GLN A 150 -6.62 4.66 -19.66
CA GLN A 150 -7.42 4.20 -20.80
C GLN A 150 -7.64 5.31 -21.83
N LYS A 151 -7.96 6.54 -21.38
CA LYS A 151 -8.09 7.71 -22.27
C LYS A 151 -6.76 8.03 -22.97
N TRP A 152 -5.66 7.91 -22.27
CA TRP A 152 -4.32 8.10 -22.84
C TRP A 152 -4.00 7.04 -23.88
N ALA A 153 -4.26 5.76 -23.60
CA ALA A 153 -4.05 4.66 -24.54
C ALA A 153 -4.86 4.84 -25.83
N GLN A 154 -6.14 5.26 -25.71
CA GLN A 154 -6.98 5.56 -26.85
C GLN A 154 -6.43 6.74 -27.69
N GLU A 155 -5.87 7.76 -27.07
CA GLU A 155 -5.32 8.91 -27.79
C GLU A 155 -4.01 8.54 -28.53
N VAL A 156 -3.18 7.70 -27.92
CA VAL A 156 -1.96 7.18 -28.56
C VAL A 156 -2.29 6.25 -29.73
N ALA A 157 -3.37 5.47 -29.65
CA ALA A 157 -3.81 4.55 -30.71
C ALA A 157 -4.37 5.27 -31.96
N LYS A 158 -4.65 6.58 -31.89
CA LYS A 158 -5.08 7.41 -33.03
C LYS A 158 -3.93 7.81 -33.96
N LYS A 159 -2.78 7.14 -33.87
CA LYS A 159 -1.72 7.23 -34.87
C LYS A 159 -2.09 6.50 -36.14
#